data_a20a2e1521b10f7db6be802d3b3ecff4
#
_entry.id   a20a2e1521b10f7db6be802d3b3ecff4
#
_cell.length_a   1.000
_cell.length_b   1.000
_cell.length_c   1.000
_cell.angle_alpha   90.00
_cell.angle_beta   90.00
_cell.angle_gamma   90.00
#
_symmetry.space_group_name_H-M   'P 1'
#
loop_
_entity.id
_entity.type
_entity.pdbx_description
1 polymer ?
#
loop_
_entity_poly.entity_id
_entity_poly.type
_entity_poly.pdbx_seq_one_letter_code
_entity_poly.pdbx_strand_id
1 'polypeptide(L)'
;RGLGDVYKRQAMLMAMLDGVINRIDPGEPLDRNIYDLEPEVLKNLPRLPATLDEALSALEKDHDFLIRGDVFTEDVLSTWIRDKREKEVDSIRARPHPFEFNLYYDV
;
A
#
# COMPACT_ATOMS: atom_id res chain seq x y z
N ARG A 1 7.49 -16.82 7.57
CA ARG A 1 7.62 -15.51 8.25
C ARG A 1 8.96 -14.82 8.02
N GLY A 2 10.10 -15.51 8.04
CA GLY A 2 11.42 -14.89 8.13
C GLY A 2 11.74 -13.82 7.10
N LEU A 3 11.78 -14.14 5.81
CA LEU A 3 12.22 -13.22 4.76
C LEU A 3 11.21 -12.10 4.48
N GLY A 4 9.92 -12.40 4.53
CA GLY A 4 8.87 -11.39 4.32
C GLY A 4 8.90 -10.27 5.38
N ASP A 5 9.14 -10.62 6.64
CA ASP A 5 9.27 -9.64 7.72
C ASP A 5 10.55 -8.80 7.60
N VAL A 6 11.64 -9.37 7.11
CA VAL A 6 12.89 -8.64 6.86
C VAL A 6 12.68 -7.60 5.76
N TYR A 7 12.14 -7.97 4.61
CA TYR A 7 11.88 -7.05 3.51
C TYR A 7 10.90 -5.94 3.88
N LYS A 8 9.86 -6.26 4.64
CA LYS A 8 8.92 -5.26 5.16
C LYS A 8 9.63 -4.21 6.02
N ARG A 9 10.46 -4.64 6.94
CA ARG A 9 11.24 -3.73 7.81
C ARG A 9 12.23 -2.90 7.01
N GLN A 10 12.88 -3.48 6.02
CA GLN A 10 13.78 -2.76 5.12
C GLN A 10 13.04 -1.66 4.35
N ALA A 11 11.88 -1.95 3.78
CA ALA A 11 11.07 -0.97 3.07
C ALA A 11 10.64 0.18 3.99
N MET A 12 10.20 -0.11 5.21
CA MET A 12 9.83 0.90 6.20
C MET A 12 11.04 1.78 6.59
N LEU A 13 12.22 1.16 6.80
CA LEU A 13 13.44 1.90 7.11
C LEU A 13 13.84 2.81 5.96
N MET A 14 13.75 2.34 4.71
CA MET A 14 14.06 3.15 3.54
C MET A 14 13.11 4.36 3.42
N ALA A 15 11.83 4.18 3.72
CA ALA A 15 10.87 5.28 3.76
C ALA A 15 11.22 6.31 4.84
N MET A 16 11.61 5.87 6.03
CA MET A 16 12.06 6.76 7.12
C MET A 16 13.31 7.53 6.71
N LEU A 17 14.29 6.86 6.11
CA LEU A 17 15.54 7.50 5.65
C LEU A 17 15.26 8.54 4.56
N ASP A 18 14.35 8.25 3.64
CA ASP A 18 13.92 9.20 2.63
C ASP A 18 13.32 10.46 3.25
N GLY A 19 12.47 10.31 4.25
CA GLY A 19 11.90 11.42 5.00
C GLY A 19 12.95 12.29 5.68
N VAL A 20 13.97 11.67 6.30
CA VAL A 20 15.07 12.38 6.97
C VAL A 20 15.99 13.09 5.96
N ILE A 21 16.39 12.39 4.91
CA ILE A 21 17.33 12.93 3.91
C ILE A 21 16.72 14.12 3.15
N ASN A 22 15.46 13.99 2.74
CA ASN A 22 14.75 15.01 2.00
C ASN A 22 14.04 16.05 2.88
N ARG A 23 14.15 15.92 4.20
CA ARG A 23 13.51 16.81 5.18
C ARG A 23 12.02 17.00 4.91
N ILE A 24 11.33 15.88 4.68
CA ILE A 24 9.90 15.89 4.37
C ILE A 24 9.12 16.30 5.62
N ASP A 25 8.34 17.37 5.50
CA ASP A 25 7.45 17.80 6.57
C ASP A 25 6.19 16.91 6.57
N PRO A 26 5.90 16.21 7.67
CA PRO A 26 4.70 15.38 7.76
C PRO A 26 3.40 16.17 7.87
N GLY A 27 3.46 17.49 8.02
CA GLY A 27 2.30 18.35 8.25
C GLY A 27 1.86 18.40 9.71
N GLU A 28 0.71 19.01 9.94
CA GLU A 28 0.16 19.16 11.28
C GLU A 28 -0.34 17.82 11.85
N PRO A 29 -0.12 17.57 13.15
CA PRO A 29 -0.62 16.37 13.79
C PRO A 29 -2.16 16.38 13.86
N LEU A 30 -2.77 15.22 13.70
CA LEU A 30 -4.20 15.03 13.86
C LEU A 30 -4.49 14.47 15.25
N ASP A 31 -4.71 15.36 16.22
CA ASP A 31 -4.99 15.01 17.63
C ASP A 31 -6.51 14.80 17.87
N ARG A 32 -7.20 14.16 16.95
CA ARG A 32 -8.63 13.88 17.04
C ARG A 32 -8.94 12.43 16.74
N ASN A 33 -10.02 11.94 17.31
CA ASN A 33 -10.54 10.63 16.94
C ASN A 33 -11.06 10.68 15.49
N ILE A 34 -10.48 9.84 14.63
CA ILE A 34 -10.82 9.80 13.20
C ILE A 34 -12.29 9.46 12.96
N TYR A 35 -12.89 8.66 13.86
CA TYR A 35 -14.30 8.26 13.75
C TYR A 35 -15.30 9.39 14.03
N ASP A 36 -14.87 10.44 14.73
CA ASP A 36 -15.69 11.58 15.11
C ASP A 36 -15.48 12.80 14.20
N LEU A 37 -14.69 12.65 13.13
CA LEU A 37 -14.40 13.73 12.20
C LEU A 37 -15.56 14.00 11.24
N GLU A 38 -15.76 15.27 10.91
CA GLU A 38 -16.72 15.69 9.90
C GLU A 38 -16.32 15.12 8.51
N PRO A 39 -17.29 14.75 7.65
CA PRO A 39 -17.02 14.17 6.33
C PRO A 39 -16.11 15.02 5.45
N GLU A 40 -16.17 16.35 5.56
CA GLU A 40 -15.32 17.27 4.80
C GLU A 40 -13.86 17.19 5.23
N VAL A 41 -13.59 17.08 6.52
CA VAL A 41 -12.24 16.92 7.06
C VAL A 41 -11.67 15.56 6.67
N LEU A 42 -12.48 14.51 6.71
CA LEU A 42 -12.10 13.15 6.29
C LEU A 42 -11.68 13.08 4.82
N LYS A 43 -12.33 13.84 3.94
CA LYS A 43 -12.00 13.88 2.51
C LYS A 43 -10.61 14.47 2.23
N ASN A 44 -10.15 15.37 3.07
CA ASN A 44 -8.87 16.05 2.92
C ASN A 44 -7.69 15.27 3.54
N LEU A 45 -7.98 14.21 4.29
CA LEU A 45 -6.94 13.38 4.89
C LEU A 45 -6.36 12.41 3.87
N PRO A 46 -5.02 12.24 3.86
CA PRO A 46 -4.39 11.20 3.06
C PRO A 46 -4.92 9.82 3.47
N ARG A 47 -5.23 8.98 2.51
CA ARG A 47 -5.69 7.62 2.74
C ARG A 47 -4.67 6.61 2.23
N LEU A 48 -4.54 5.52 2.96
CA LEU A 48 -3.82 4.35 2.48
C LEU A 48 -4.60 3.69 1.33
N PRO A 49 -3.92 2.99 0.42
CA PRO A 49 -4.59 2.19 -0.59
C PRO A 49 -5.59 1.22 0.03
N ALA A 50 -6.78 1.16 -0.53
CA ALA A 50 -7.87 0.30 -0.02
C ALA A 50 -7.73 -1.15 -0.49
N THR A 51 -7.02 -1.39 -1.59
CA THR A 51 -6.84 -2.71 -2.18
C THR A 51 -5.36 -3.01 -2.44
N LEU A 52 -5.04 -4.29 -2.59
CA LEU A 52 -3.69 -4.71 -2.98
C LEU A 52 -3.28 -4.12 -4.34
N ASP A 53 -4.19 -4.08 -5.31
CA ASP A 53 -3.92 -3.55 -6.64
C ASP A 53 -3.59 -2.04 -6.60
N GLU A 54 -4.31 -1.27 -5.80
CA GLU A 54 -4.00 0.15 -5.57
C GLU A 54 -2.64 0.32 -4.90
N ALA A 55 -2.30 -0.52 -3.92
CA ALA A 55 -1.00 -0.50 -3.25
C ALA A 55 0.14 -0.84 -4.23
N LEU A 56 -0.05 -1.83 -5.10
CA LEU A 56 0.92 -2.20 -6.13
C LEU A 56 1.10 -1.09 -7.16
N SER A 57 0.03 -0.42 -7.54
CA SER A 57 0.08 0.73 -8.46
C SER A 57 0.80 1.94 -7.83
N ALA A 58 0.62 2.17 -6.54
CA ALA A 58 1.36 3.19 -5.81
C ALA A 58 2.86 2.86 -5.75
N LEU A 59 3.22 1.61 -5.48
CA LEU A 59 4.61 1.14 -5.48
C LEU A 59 5.25 1.28 -6.86
N GLU A 60 4.52 0.98 -7.92
CA GLU A 60 5.00 1.12 -9.31
C GLU A 60 5.32 2.57 -9.67
N LYS A 61 4.55 3.52 -9.16
CA LYS A 61 4.72 4.94 -9.40
C LYS A 61 5.76 5.61 -8.53
N ASP A 62 5.90 5.15 -7.28
CA ASP A 62 6.77 5.76 -6.28
C ASP A 62 7.56 4.70 -5.52
N HIS A 63 8.75 4.41 -6.02
CA HIS A 63 9.67 3.43 -5.41
C HIS A 63 11.13 3.87 -5.43
N ASP A 64 11.41 5.10 -5.84
CA ASP A 64 12.79 5.61 -5.93
C ASP A 64 13.53 5.54 -4.58
N PHE A 65 12.82 5.75 -3.48
CA PHE A 65 13.37 5.63 -2.15
C PHE A 65 13.81 4.20 -1.79
N LEU A 66 13.23 3.18 -2.40
CA LEU A 66 13.56 1.77 -2.16
C LEU A 66 14.83 1.34 -2.89
N ILE A 67 15.04 1.86 -4.10
CA ILE A 67 16.22 1.50 -4.91
C ILE A 67 17.47 2.30 -4.55
N ARG A 68 17.35 3.30 -3.72
CA ARG A 68 18.48 4.09 -3.25
C ARG A 68 19.50 3.20 -2.53
N GLY A 69 20.77 3.32 -2.91
CA GLY A 69 21.85 2.51 -2.35
C GLY A 69 21.79 1.03 -2.68
N ASP A 70 21.05 0.66 -3.72
CA ASP A 70 20.86 -0.73 -4.19
C ASP A 70 20.30 -1.68 -3.12
N VAL A 71 19.55 -1.17 -2.15
CA VAL A 71 18.88 -1.99 -1.12
C VAL A 71 17.81 -2.87 -1.76
N PHE A 72 16.97 -2.27 -2.62
CA PHE A 72 16.08 -2.99 -3.53
C PHE A 72 16.52 -2.71 -4.96
N THR A 73 16.27 -3.64 -5.87
CA THR A 73 16.53 -3.46 -7.29
C THR A 73 15.23 -3.32 -8.07
N GLU A 74 15.29 -2.65 -9.22
CA GLU A 74 14.14 -2.55 -10.13
C GLU A 74 13.58 -3.93 -10.51
N ASP A 75 14.46 -4.89 -10.76
CA ASP A 75 14.06 -6.26 -11.10
C ASP A 75 13.28 -6.95 -9.98
N VAL A 76 13.70 -6.76 -8.73
CA VAL A 76 13.00 -7.30 -7.56
C VAL A 76 11.62 -6.68 -7.42
N LEU A 77 11.52 -5.36 -7.54
CA LEU A 77 10.25 -4.64 -7.43
C LEU A 77 9.29 -4.99 -8.56
N SER A 78 9.76 -4.98 -9.79
CA SER A 78 8.92 -5.31 -10.95
C SER A 78 8.45 -6.77 -10.93
N THR A 79 9.32 -7.70 -10.52
CA THR A 79 8.96 -9.12 -10.35
C THR A 79 7.95 -9.29 -9.24
N TRP A 80 8.11 -8.62 -8.11
CA TRP A 80 7.18 -8.65 -6.99
C TRP A 80 5.79 -8.14 -7.38
N ILE A 81 5.73 -6.98 -8.05
CA ILE A 81 4.48 -6.37 -8.50
C ILE A 81 3.75 -7.31 -9.47
N ARG A 82 4.46 -7.85 -10.46
CA ARG A 82 3.89 -8.79 -11.42
C ARG A 82 3.35 -10.04 -10.74
N ASP A 83 4.16 -10.66 -9.90
CA ASP A 83 3.80 -11.89 -9.18
C ASP A 83 2.55 -11.70 -8.32
N LYS A 84 2.49 -10.58 -7.60
CA LYS A 84 1.34 -10.24 -6.76
C LYS A 84 0.06 -9.98 -7.57
N ARG A 85 0.18 -9.29 -8.72
CA ARG A 85 -0.97 -9.09 -9.61
C ARG A 85 -1.48 -10.40 -10.18
N GLU A 86 -0.63 -11.20 -10.78
CA GLU A 86 -1.00 -12.47 -11.42
C GLU A 86 -1.53 -13.51 -10.43
N LYS A 87 -0.85 -13.71 -9.32
CA LYS A 87 -1.17 -14.78 -8.39
C LYS A 87 -2.25 -14.43 -7.37
N GLU A 88 -2.33 -13.18 -6.97
CA GLU A 88 -3.25 -12.77 -5.90
C GLU A 88 -4.39 -11.91 -6.42
N VAL A 89 -4.12 -10.77 -7.06
CA VAL A 89 -5.17 -9.83 -7.51
C VAL A 89 -6.09 -10.50 -8.53
N ASP A 90 -5.54 -11.06 -9.59
CA ASP A 90 -6.33 -11.68 -10.67
C ASP A 90 -7.06 -12.94 -10.19
N SER A 91 -6.41 -13.73 -9.33
CA SER A 91 -7.01 -14.91 -8.73
C SER A 91 -8.24 -14.58 -7.88
N ILE A 92 -8.17 -13.50 -7.10
CA ILE A 92 -9.31 -13.05 -6.27
C ILE A 92 -10.41 -12.46 -7.15
N ARG A 93 -10.06 -11.64 -8.13
CA ARG A 93 -11.04 -11.05 -9.08
C ARG A 93 -11.81 -12.10 -9.87
N ALA A 94 -11.18 -13.22 -10.18
CA ALA A 94 -11.81 -14.31 -10.92
C ALA A 94 -12.77 -15.17 -10.08
N ARG A 95 -12.88 -14.91 -8.78
CA ARG A 95 -13.70 -15.68 -7.84
C ARG A 95 -14.79 -14.82 -7.22
N PRO A 96 -16.03 -15.34 -7.07
CA PRO A 96 -17.08 -14.62 -6.39
C PRO A 96 -16.74 -14.44 -4.91
N HIS A 97 -17.05 -13.26 -4.37
CA HIS A 97 -16.93 -13.02 -2.94
C HIS A 97 -18.13 -13.66 -2.21
N PRO A 98 -17.94 -14.28 -1.03
CA PRO A 98 -19.04 -14.89 -0.28
C PRO A 98 -20.21 -13.94 0.00
N PHE A 99 -19.95 -12.65 0.16
CA PHE A 99 -20.99 -11.64 0.37
C PHE A 99 -21.87 -11.41 -0.88
N GLU A 100 -21.38 -11.72 -2.07
CA GLU A 100 -22.18 -11.63 -3.31
C GLU A 100 -23.36 -12.60 -3.28
N PHE A 101 -23.20 -13.75 -2.66
CA PHE A 101 -24.33 -14.68 -2.45
C PHE A 101 -25.43 -14.05 -1.60
N ASN A 102 -25.06 -13.30 -0.56
CA ASN A 102 -26.01 -12.57 0.27
C ASN A 102 -26.75 -11.47 -0.50
N LEU A 103 -26.04 -10.78 -1.40
CA LEU A 103 -26.61 -9.67 -2.17
C LEU A 103 -27.51 -10.13 -3.32
N TYR A 104 -27.20 -11.26 -3.93
CA TYR A 104 -27.81 -11.64 -5.22
C TYR A 104 -28.51 -12.99 -5.23
N TYR A 105 -28.57 -13.68 -4.11
CA TYR A 105 -29.15 -15.03 -4.05
C TYR A 105 -30.65 -15.04 -4.34
N ASP A 106 -31.37 -14.02 -3.90
CA ASP A 106 -32.83 -13.91 -4.00
C ASP A 106 -33.28 -12.94 -5.12
N VAL A 107 -32.48 -12.76 -6.11
CA VAL A 107 -32.82 -11.87 -7.24
C VAL A 107 -33.59 -12.64 -8.33
#